data_6ee0d35f6cff4d78d9947b3f54a2efdc
#
_entry.id   6ee0d35f6cff4d78d9947b3f54a2efdc
#
_cell.length_a   1.000
_cell.length_b   1.000
_cell.length_c   1.000
_cell.angle_alpha   90.00
_cell.angle_beta   90.00
_cell.angle_gamma   90.00
#
_symmetry.space_group_name_H-M   'P 1'
#
loop_
_entity.id
_entity.type
_entity.pdbx_description
1 polymer ?
#
loop_
_entity_poly.entity_id
_entity_poly.type
_entity_poly.pdbx_seq_one_letter_code
_entity_poly.pdbx_strand_id
1 'polypeptide(L)'
;SKEGTFFLSEDSRNLGGSKIYSDRNHIPTQLETREVNLKKLDDLEMLCSKNEVLIKLDVEGHELKVLEGSRNFIIKNTPVICFEQHIDDFNDSGSPCINFLYDLGYEFYLFKSNFEKYKPFILKTILKSIFSERFTLSKINEFKPMFYDSIIAIHKDSISSINLT
;
A
#
# COMPACT_ATOMS: atom_id res chain seq x y z
N SER A 1 1.72 4.96 16.33
CA SER A 1 1.46 3.52 16.59
C SER A 1 1.85 3.20 18.02
N LYS A 2 1.09 2.36 18.69
CA LYS A 2 1.42 1.90 20.06
C LYS A 2 2.21 0.60 19.93
N GLU A 3 3.34 0.51 20.63
CA GLU A 3 3.97 -0.77 20.91
C GLU A 3 3.11 -1.56 21.89
N GLY A 4 3.05 -2.87 21.75
CA GLY A 4 2.30 -3.71 22.66
C GLY A 4 2.00 -5.09 22.06
N THR A 5 1.36 -5.90 22.89
CA THR A 5 0.85 -7.20 22.48
C THR A 5 -0.47 -7.01 21.72
N PHE A 6 -0.54 -7.59 20.55
CA PHE A 6 -1.69 -7.58 19.67
C PHE A 6 -2.07 -9.03 19.32
N PHE A 7 -3.23 -9.19 18.73
CA PHE A 7 -3.73 -10.50 18.34
C PHE A 7 -3.89 -10.54 16.81
N LEU A 8 -3.19 -11.46 16.19
CA LEU A 8 -3.38 -11.77 14.76
C LEU A 8 -4.48 -12.83 14.67
N SER A 9 -5.53 -12.53 13.91
CA SER A 9 -6.54 -13.52 13.56
C SER A 9 -6.26 -14.10 12.18
N GLU A 10 -6.45 -15.41 12.06
CA GLU A 10 -6.28 -16.14 10.80
C GLU A 10 -7.58 -16.89 10.47
N ASP A 11 -8.09 -16.74 9.26
CA ASP A 11 -9.16 -17.57 8.71
C ASP A 11 -8.54 -18.61 7.78
N SER A 12 -8.58 -19.88 8.14
CA SER A 12 -8.03 -20.97 7.35
C SER A 12 -8.66 -21.09 5.95
N ARG A 13 -9.83 -20.47 5.75
CA ARG A 13 -10.54 -20.43 4.45
C ARG A 13 -10.14 -19.23 3.60
N ASN A 14 -9.52 -18.21 4.21
CA ASN A 14 -9.05 -17.00 3.52
C ASN A 14 -7.76 -16.50 4.16
N LEU A 15 -6.64 -17.08 3.77
CA LEU A 15 -5.33 -16.73 4.32
C LEU A 15 -4.89 -15.28 4.02
N GLY A 16 -5.46 -14.64 2.97
CA GLY A 16 -5.21 -13.23 2.65
C GLY A 16 -5.95 -12.25 3.55
N GLY A 17 -6.97 -12.70 4.29
CA GLY A 17 -7.81 -11.85 5.15
C GLY A 17 -7.38 -11.82 6.62
N SER A 18 -6.12 -12.07 6.94
CA SER A 18 -5.60 -11.99 8.32
C SER A 18 -5.66 -10.57 8.84
N LYS A 19 -6.16 -10.38 10.08
CA LYS A 19 -6.33 -9.05 10.68
C LYS A 19 -5.67 -8.96 12.06
N ILE A 20 -5.25 -7.73 12.40
CA ILE A 20 -4.64 -7.42 13.68
C ILE A 20 -5.67 -6.70 14.58
N TYR A 21 -5.80 -7.17 15.80
CA TYR A 21 -6.68 -6.63 16.83
C TYR A 21 -5.89 -6.18 18.05
N SER A 22 -6.29 -5.06 18.62
CA SER A 22 -5.72 -4.56 19.89
C SER A 22 -6.34 -5.24 21.11
N ASP A 23 -7.50 -5.88 20.96
CA ASP A 23 -8.22 -6.55 22.04
C ASP A 23 -8.79 -7.87 21.50
N ARG A 24 -8.51 -8.95 22.24
CA ARG A 24 -8.98 -10.30 21.92
C ARG A 24 -10.51 -10.42 21.89
N ASN A 25 -11.21 -9.62 22.69
CA ASN A 25 -12.68 -9.65 22.79
C ASN A 25 -13.38 -9.19 21.50
N HIS A 26 -12.67 -8.47 20.60
CA HIS A 26 -13.21 -8.04 19.32
C HIS A 26 -12.99 -9.04 18.18
N ILE A 27 -12.37 -10.19 18.48
CA ILE A 27 -12.10 -11.21 17.46
C ILE A 27 -13.27 -12.21 17.42
N PRO A 28 -13.81 -12.52 16.23
CA PRO A 28 -14.81 -13.57 16.09
C PRO A 28 -14.31 -14.91 16.65
N THR A 29 -15.13 -15.58 17.46
CA THR A 29 -14.75 -16.79 18.21
C THR A 29 -14.37 -17.99 17.34
N GLN A 30 -14.76 -17.97 16.06
CA GLN A 30 -14.44 -19.02 15.09
C GLN A 30 -13.08 -18.86 14.42
N LEU A 31 -12.35 -17.77 14.68
CA LEU A 31 -11.05 -17.52 14.09
C LEU A 31 -9.93 -17.99 15.02
N GLU A 32 -8.91 -18.60 14.44
CA GLU A 32 -7.68 -18.88 15.16
C GLU A 32 -6.95 -17.57 15.46
N THR A 33 -6.38 -17.46 16.65
CA THR A 33 -5.69 -16.25 17.08
C THR A 33 -4.36 -16.57 17.71
N ARG A 34 -3.37 -15.75 17.42
CA ARG A 34 -2.08 -15.78 18.12
C ARG A 34 -1.64 -14.38 18.54
N GLU A 35 -0.93 -14.32 19.63
CA GLU A 35 -0.32 -13.09 20.10
C GLU A 35 0.87 -12.71 19.21
N VAL A 36 0.96 -11.43 18.87
CA VAL A 36 2.05 -10.87 18.09
C VAL A 36 2.54 -9.56 18.72
N ASN A 37 3.84 -9.31 18.64
CA ASN A 37 4.41 -8.05 19.07
C ASN A 37 4.61 -7.14 17.87
N LEU A 38 3.97 -5.98 17.89
CA LEU A 38 4.15 -4.96 16.86
C LEU A 38 5.29 -4.04 17.24
N LYS A 39 6.11 -3.71 16.25
CA LYS A 39 7.15 -2.69 16.36
C LYS A 39 6.96 -1.66 15.26
N LYS A 40 7.36 -0.43 15.52
CA LYS A 40 7.46 0.59 14.50
C LYS A 40 8.66 0.31 13.61
N LEU A 41 8.55 0.62 12.34
CA LEU A 41 9.70 0.55 11.44
C LEU A 41 10.81 1.52 11.88
N ASP A 42 10.41 2.68 12.44
CA ASP A 42 11.33 3.68 12.98
C ASP A 42 12.21 3.16 14.12
N ASP A 43 11.76 2.15 14.86
CA ASP A 43 12.47 1.56 15.99
C ASP A 43 13.34 0.35 15.58
N LEU A 44 13.28 -0.05 14.32
CA LEU A 44 14.13 -1.11 13.78
C LEU A 44 15.42 -0.48 13.24
N GLU A 45 16.56 -0.92 13.78
CA GLU A 45 17.88 -0.60 13.22
C GLU A 45 18.06 -1.31 11.88
N MET A 46 17.38 -0.82 10.88
CA MET A 46 17.55 -1.36 9.52
C MET A 46 18.82 -0.77 8.91
N LEU A 47 19.78 -1.62 8.65
CA LEU A 47 20.94 -1.34 7.82
C LEU A 47 20.49 -1.27 6.34
N CYS A 48 19.68 -0.27 6.01
CA CYS A 48 19.49 0.07 4.61
C CYS A 48 20.78 0.76 4.15
N SER A 49 21.61 0.02 3.41
CA SER A 49 22.58 0.69 2.53
C SER A 49 21.80 1.70 1.69
N LYS A 50 22.40 2.82 1.27
CA LYS A 50 21.79 3.94 0.51
C LYS A 50 21.15 3.52 -0.84
N ASN A 51 20.69 2.32 -0.95
CA ASN A 51 20.09 1.74 -2.14
C ASN A 51 18.58 1.89 -2.05
N GLU A 52 17.98 1.97 -3.21
CA GLU A 52 16.55 2.11 -3.44
C GLU A 52 15.74 1.16 -2.54
N VAL A 53 14.87 1.72 -1.73
CA VAL A 53 13.98 0.98 -0.85
C VAL A 53 12.59 0.97 -1.46
N LEU A 54 11.99 -0.20 -1.55
CA LEU A 54 10.58 -0.39 -1.91
C LEU A 54 9.83 -0.92 -0.69
N ILE A 55 8.72 -0.27 -0.36
CA ILE A 55 7.78 -0.72 0.67
C ILE A 55 6.47 -1.12 -0.01
N LYS A 56 6.04 -2.37 0.12
CA LYS A 56 4.68 -2.80 -0.21
C LYS A 56 3.87 -2.82 1.09
N LEU A 57 2.76 -2.10 1.11
CA LEU A 57 1.78 -2.12 2.20
C LEU A 57 0.53 -2.86 1.74
N ASP A 58 0.14 -3.86 2.51
CA ASP A 58 -1.01 -4.71 2.29
C ASP A 58 -1.36 -5.28 3.68
N VAL A 59 -1.99 -4.45 4.50
CA VAL A 59 -2.16 -4.71 5.94
C VAL A 59 -3.60 -4.52 6.41
N GLU A 60 -4.54 -4.67 5.48
CA GLU A 60 -5.97 -4.80 5.74
C GLU A 60 -6.52 -3.69 6.67
N GLY A 61 -6.36 -2.42 6.26
CA GLY A 61 -6.87 -1.24 6.95
C GLY A 61 -5.97 -0.69 8.05
N HIS A 62 -4.70 -1.09 8.09
CA HIS A 62 -3.69 -0.56 9.01
C HIS A 62 -2.62 0.27 8.30
N GLU A 63 -2.79 0.59 7.02
CA GLU A 63 -1.82 1.28 6.16
C GLU A 63 -1.36 2.60 6.79
N LEU A 64 -2.30 3.44 7.22
CA LEU A 64 -1.96 4.72 7.87
C LEU A 64 -1.11 4.52 9.13
N LYS A 65 -1.46 3.52 9.97
CA LYS A 65 -0.69 3.25 11.20
C LYS A 65 0.73 2.78 10.90
N VAL A 66 0.91 2.02 9.84
CA VAL A 66 2.24 1.60 9.37
C VAL A 66 3.01 2.81 8.87
N LEU A 67 2.41 3.68 8.05
CA LEU A 67 3.03 4.91 7.56
C LEU A 67 3.44 5.84 8.72
N GLU A 68 2.56 6.05 9.69
CA GLU A 68 2.86 6.84 10.90
C GLU A 68 4.03 6.24 11.71
N GLY A 69 4.05 4.91 11.85
CA GLY A 69 5.12 4.20 12.58
C GLY A 69 6.43 4.07 11.82
N SER A 70 6.47 4.53 10.57
CA SER A 70 7.65 4.56 9.70
C SER A 70 8.02 5.96 9.22
N ARG A 71 7.47 7.00 9.85
CA ARG A 71 7.63 8.39 9.40
C ARG A 71 9.08 8.82 9.25
N ASN A 72 9.91 8.57 10.26
CA ASN A 72 11.32 8.96 10.23
C ASN A 72 12.11 8.16 9.19
N PHE A 73 11.80 6.86 9.08
CA PHE A 73 12.36 6.00 8.05
C PHE A 73 12.02 6.51 6.65
N ILE A 74 10.76 6.88 6.40
CA ILE A 74 10.27 7.42 5.11
C ILE A 74 10.99 8.74 4.79
N ILE A 75 11.09 9.67 5.73
CA ILE A 75 11.78 10.96 5.53
C ILE A 75 13.27 10.74 5.21
N LYS A 76 13.93 9.81 5.92
CA LYS A 76 15.36 9.56 5.76
C LYS A 76 15.72 8.87 4.45
N ASN A 77 14.90 7.90 4.02
CA ASN A 77 15.25 7.00 2.93
C ASN A 77 14.46 7.26 1.64
N THR A 78 13.40 8.07 1.68
CA THR A 78 12.51 8.38 0.55
C THR A 78 12.15 7.15 -0.30
N PRO A 79 11.64 6.05 0.33
CA PRO A 79 11.36 4.81 -0.36
C PRO A 79 10.26 4.99 -1.42
N VAL A 80 10.27 4.16 -2.44
CA VAL A 80 9.06 3.96 -3.25
C VAL A 80 8.06 3.16 -2.42
N ILE A 81 6.81 3.64 -2.33
CA ILE A 81 5.78 2.99 -1.52
C ILE A 81 4.63 2.54 -2.43
N CYS A 82 4.29 1.26 -2.36
CA CYS A 82 3.15 0.67 -3.06
C CYS A 82 2.11 0.25 -2.03
N PHE A 83 0.87 0.71 -2.16
CA PHE A 83 -0.20 0.39 -1.22
C PHE A 83 -1.57 0.30 -1.89
N GLU A 84 -2.47 -0.44 -1.25
CA GLU A 84 -3.88 -0.52 -1.62
C GLU A 84 -4.67 0.59 -0.93
N GLN A 85 -5.73 1.05 -1.58
CA GLN A 85 -6.64 2.05 -1.02
C GLN A 85 -8.08 1.60 -1.22
N HIS A 86 -8.76 1.32 -0.13
CA HIS A 86 -10.18 0.97 -0.16
C HIS A 86 -11.07 2.20 -0.17
N ILE A 87 -12.30 2.05 -0.67
CA ILE A 87 -13.28 3.12 -0.70
C ILE A 87 -13.61 3.62 0.72
N ASP A 88 -13.66 2.72 1.69
CA ASP A 88 -14.00 3.01 3.08
C ASP A 88 -12.91 3.78 3.84
N ASP A 89 -11.71 3.86 3.28
CA ASP A 89 -10.60 4.64 3.85
C ASP A 89 -10.69 6.14 3.48
N PHE A 90 -11.61 6.52 2.61
CA PHE A 90 -11.84 7.92 2.30
C PHE A 90 -12.81 8.55 3.29
N ASN A 91 -12.48 9.75 3.74
CA ASN A 91 -13.35 10.62 4.55
C ASN A 91 -13.57 11.96 3.84
N ASP A 92 -14.25 12.89 4.50
CA ASP A 92 -14.55 14.22 3.95
C ASP A 92 -13.28 15.02 3.53
N SER A 93 -12.14 14.69 4.10
CA SER A 93 -10.83 15.29 3.80
C SER A 93 -9.99 14.47 2.80
N GLY A 94 -10.56 13.42 2.20
CA GLY A 94 -9.87 12.51 1.30
C GLY A 94 -9.30 11.28 2.00
N SER A 95 -8.28 10.63 1.40
CA SER A 95 -7.60 9.50 2.00
C SER A 95 -6.51 9.94 2.98
N PRO A 96 -6.54 9.52 4.25
CA PRO A 96 -5.49 9.85 5.22
C PRO A 96 -4.10 9.35 4.81
N CYS A 97 -4.00 8.19 4.15
CA CYS A 97 -2.72 7.66 3.66
C CYS A 97 -2.13 8.54 2.56
N ILE A 98 -2.96 8.96 1.61
CA ILE A 98 -2.56 9.84 0.51
C ILE A 98 -2.14 11.20 1.07
N ASN A 99 -2.93 11.78 1.98
CA ASN A 99 -2.63 13.06 2.60
C ASN A 99 -1.30 13.00 3.38
N PHE A 100 -1.10 11.93 4.17
CA PHE A 100 0.15 11.71 4.92
C PHE A 100 1.38 11.70 4.00
N LEU A 101 1.33 10.95 2.90
CA LEU A 101 2.44 10.86 1.95
C LEU A 101 2.60 12.15 1.13
N TYR A 102 1.51 12.81 0.77
CA TYR A 102 1.54 14.10 0.09
C TYR A 102 2.27 15.17 0.91
N ASP A 103 1.97 15.24 2.22
CA ASP A 103 2.65 16.15 3.15
C ASP A 103 4.15 15.86 3.30
N LEU A 104 4.57 14.63 3.03
CA LEU A 104 5.98 14.22 2.98
C LEU A 104 6.64 14.43 1.60
N GLY A 105 5.94 15.03 0.62
CA GLY A 105 6.47 15.37 -0.68
C GLY A 105 6.41 14.24 -1.71
N TYR A 106 5.51 13.28 -1.55
CA TYR A 106 5.29 12.21 -2.51
C TYR A 106 4.33 12.61 -3.62
N GLU A 107 4.56 12.08 -4.80
CA GLU A 107 3.68 12.10 -5.96
C GLU A 107 3.15 10.68 -6.22
N PHE A 108 1.97 10.59 -6.83
CA PHE A 108 1.25 9.32 -6.95
C PHE A 108 1.07 8.90 -8.39
N TYR A 109 1.18 7.61 -8.61
CA TYR A 109 1.10 6.99 -9.92
C TYR A 109 0.25 5.72 -9.87
N LEU A 110 -0.41 5.41 -10.99
CA LEU A 110 -1.12 4.16 -11.19
C LEU A 110 -0.50 3.39 -12.35
N PHE A 111 -0.50 2.07 -12.25
CA PHE A 111 -0.18 1.23 -13.38
C PHE A 111 -1.32 1.26 -14.40
N LYS A 112 -0.99 1.57 -15.64
CA LYS A 112 -1.89 1.46 -16.77
C LYS A 112 -1.38 0.39 -17.73
N SER A 113 -2.23 -0.60 -18.00
CA SER A 113 -1.97 -1.59 -19.03
C SER A 113 -2.24 -1.02 -20.42
N ASN A 114 -1.40 -1.36 -21.39
CA ASN A 114 -1.64 -1.03 -22.80
C ASN A 114 -2.94 -1.63 -23.35
N PHE A 115 -3.53 -2.63 -22.65
CA PHE A 115 -4.81 -3.25 -23.01
C PHE A 115 -6.01 -2.64 -22.30
N GLU A 116 -5.83 -1.68 -21.39
CA GLU A 116 -6.94 -1.09 -20.61
C GLU A 116 -8.00 -0.42 -21.49
N LYS A 117 -7.58 0.14 -22.63
CA LYS A 117 -8.46 0.81 -23.60
C LYS A 117 -9.40 -0.13 -24.37
N TYR A 118 -9.17 -1.44 -24.34
CA TYR A 118 -9.97 -2.38 -25.11
C TYR A 118 -11.17 -2.88 -24.30
N LYS A 119 -12.35 -2.68 -24.88
CA LYS A 119 -13.65 -3.25 -24.44
C LYS A 119 -14.27 -3.96 -25.65
N PRO A 120 -14.85 -5.14 -25.52
CA PRO A 120 -15.23 -5.91 -24.33
C PRO A 120 -14.07 -6.75 -23.73
N PHE A 121 -14.31 -7.32 -22.55
CA PHE A 121 -13.37 -8.16 -21.80
C PHE A 121 -12.74 -9.30 -22.63
N ILE A 122 -13.53 -9.94 -23.49
CA ILE A 122 -13.07 -11.03 -24.38
C ILE A 122 -11.94 -10.55 -25.29
N LEU A 123 -12.08 -9.38 -25.91
CA LEU A 123 -11.04 -8.80 -26.77
C LEU A 123 -9.75 -8.53 -26.00
N LYS A 124 -9.87 -7.98 -24.78
CA LYS A 124 -8.73 -7.76 -23.89
C LYS A 124 -8.01 -9.07 -23.58
N THR A 125 -8.74 -10.15 -23.27
CA THR A 125 -8.17 -11.47 -22.97
C THR A 125 -7.44 -12.06 -24.18
N ILE A 126 -8.04 -11.98 -25.38
CA ILE A 126 -7.40 -12.46 -26.60
C ILE A 126 -6.12 -11.68 -26.90
N LEU A 127 -6.15 -10.35 -26.78
CA LEU A 127 -4.96 -9.52 -27.01
C LEU A 127 -3.84 -9.82 -26.03
N LYS A 128 -4.16 -10.04 -24.75
CA LYS A 128 -3.18 -10.44 -23.73
C LYS A 128 -2.53 -11.79 -24.01
N SER A 129 -3.26 -12.72 -24.65
CA SER A 129 -2.70 -14.04 -25.00
C SER A 129 -1.78 -14.01 -26.21
N ILE A 130 -1.92 -13.01 -27.09
CA ILE A 130 -1.14 -12.88 -28.33
C ILE A 130 0.03 -11.91 -28.16
N PHE A 131 -0.18 -10.82 -27.41
CA PHE A 131 0.79 -9.75 -27.24
C PHE A 131 1.21 -9.64 -25.76
N SER A 132 2.48 -9.28 -25.54
CA SER A 132 2.98 -9.00 -24.18
C SER A 132 2.26 -7.79 -23.59
N GLU A 133 1.75 -7.94 -22.35
CA GLU A 133 1.20 -6.84 -21.59
C GLU A 133 2.34 -5.90 -21.16
N ARG A 134 2.19 -4.62 -21.46
CA ARG A 134 3.10 -3.57 -21.03
C ARG A 134 2.37 -2.67 -20.05
N PHE A 135 3.06 -2.27 -19.00
CA PHE A 135 2.55 -1.32 -18.02
C PHE A 135 3.32 -0.03 -18.12
N THR A 136 2.61 1.07 -17.97
CA THR A 136 3.16 2.41 -17.84
C THR A 136 2.68 3.02 -16.53
N LEU A 137 3.52 3.83 -15.89
CA LEU A 137 3.10 4.62 -14.75
C LEU A 137 2.44 5.90 -15.23
N SER A 138 1.23 6.15 -14.76
CA SER A 138 0.47 7.37 -15.06
C SER A 138 0.27 8.16 -13.79
N LYS A 139 0.77 9.41 -13.77
CA LYS A 139 0.60 10.31 -12.63
C LYS A 139 -0.88 10.57 -12.37
N ILE A 140 -1.27 10.57 -11.11
CA ILE A 140 -2.61 10.92 -10.64
C ILE A 140 -2.51 12.07 -9.65
N ASN A 141 -3.31 13.11 -9.85
CA ASN A 141 -3.34 14.29 -8.99
C ASN A 141 -4.63 14.41 -8.18
N GLU A 142 -5.69 13.71 -8.60
CA GLU A 142 -6.99 13.73 -7.93
C GLU A 142 -7.46 12.31 -7.69
N PHE A 143 -7.81 12.02 -6.45
CA PHE A 143 -8.34 10.73 -6.03
C PHE A 143 -9.83 10.83 -5.79
N LYS A 144 -10.56 9.85 -6.33
CA LYS A 144 -11.99 9.68 -6.07
C LYS A 144 -12.18 8.56 -5.05
N PRO A 145 -13.24 8.59 -4.22
CA PRO A 145 -13.58 7.47 -3.34
C PRO A 145 -13.91 6.22 -4.16
N MET A 146 -12.90 5.39 -4.40
CA MET A 146 -13.02 4.11 -5.08
C MET A 146 -11.89 3.19 -4.63
N PHE A 147 -11.97 1.92 -5.00
CA PHE A 147 -10.89 0.97 -4.76
C PHE A 147 -9.74 1.19 -5.75
N TYR A 148 -8.53 1.26 -5.22
CA TYR A 148 -7.28 1.27 -5.96
C TYR A 148 -6.45 0.06 -5.49
N ASP A 149 -6.24 -0.88 -6.39
CA ASP A 149 -5.48 -2.11 -6.13
C ASP A 149 -3.98 -1.89 -5.92
N SER A 150 -3.46 -0.79 -6.44
CA SER A 150 -2.05 -0.46 -6.32
C SER A 150 -1.79 1.01 -6.65
N ILE A 151 -1.54 1.82 -5.63
CA ILE A 151 -1.03 3.19 -5.76
C ILE A 151 0.47 3.15 -5.54
N ILE A 152 1.23 3.74 -6.46
CA ILE A 152 2.67 3.89 -6.34
C ILE A 152 2.97 5.32 -5.92
N ALA A 153 3.53 5.50 -4.75
CA ALA A 153 3.99 6.78 -4.23
C ALA A 153 5.50 6.90 -4.40
N ILE A 154 5.95 7.96 -5.06
CA ILE A 154 7.36 8.24 -5.35
C ILE A 154 7.68 9.64 -4.83
N HIS A 155 8.73 9.77 -4.02
CA HIS A 155 9.15 11.07 -3.53
C HIS A 155 9.64 11.95 -4.69
N LYS A 156 9.24 13.22 -4.72
CA LYS A 156 9.53 14.15 -5.82
C LYS A 156 11.02 14.25 -6.16
N ASP A 157 11.91 14.19 -5.17
CA ASP A 157 13.35 14.27 -5.37
C ASP A 157 13.93 13.01 -6.00
N SER A 158 13.22 11.87 -5.93
CA SER A 158 13.64 10.59 -6.51
C SER A 158 13.18 10.40 -7.97
N ILE A 159 12.22 11.21 -8.44
CA ILE A 159 11.61 11.04 -9.77
C ILE A 159 12.65 11.24 -10.88
N SER A 160 13.59 12.17 -10.71
CA SER A 160 14.64 12.44 -11.71
C SER A 160 15.61 11.28 -11.91
N SER A 161 15.72 10.38 -10.93
CA SER A 161 16.57 9.18 -11.00
C SER A 161 15.85 7.97 -11.59
N ILE A 162 14.52 8.02 -11.67
CA ILE A 162 13.68 6.95 -12.22
C ILE A 162 13.29 7.34 -13.65
N ASN A 163 13.82 6.62 -14.66
CA ASN A 163 13.39 6.80 -16.05
C ASN A 163 11.93 6.31 -16.18
N LEU A 164 10.98 7.21 -15.95
CA LEU A 164 9.54 6.99 -16.19
C LEU A 164 9.24 7.23 -17.68
N THR A 165 9.75 6.35 -18.58
CA THR A 165 9.45 6.39 -20.04
C THR A 165 8.49 5.28 -20.43
#